data_6293c153d93b9b8ab92d456afab3b007
#
_entry.id   6293c153d93b9b8ab92d456afab3b007
#
_cell.length_a   1.000
_cell.length_b   1.000
_cell.length_c   1.000
_cell.angle_alpha   90.00
_cell.angle_beta   90.00
_cell.angle_gamma   90.00
#
_symmetry.space_group_name_H-M   'P 1'
#
loop_
_entity.id
_entity.type
_entity.pdbx_description
1 polymer ?
#
loop_
_entity_poly.entity_id
_entity_poly.type
_entity_poly.pdbx_seq_one_letter_code
_entity_poly.pdbx_strand_id
1 'polypeptide(L)'
;PQWQGLVALYSGTTDSGLSQTGQLQLPDEITSSSWAMGFKAESLWLGNDQLTVYLSQPLRIESGRGELQLATGRTPDRQVVYENVAFDLQPKGREQQLEINYRRPWAITNNKAWFSASAEYTHEPNHVARNAVNNRTLQSSQFEMRLRISVAID
;
A
#
# COMPACT_ATOMS: atom_id res chain seq x y z
N PRO A 1 -22.44 -5.18 22.67
CA PRO A 1 -21.19 -4.92 21.97
C PRO A 1 -20.86 -3.42 21.98
N GLN A 2 -19.58 -3.09 22.16
CA GLN A 2 -19.11 -1.74 22.00
C GLN A 2 -18.51 -1.60 20.60
N TRP A 3 -18.81 -0.47 19.94
CA TRP A 3 -18.39 -0.22 18.56
C TRP A 3 -17.50 1.01 18.49
N GLN A 4 -16.43 0.93 17.73
CA GLN A 4 -15.52 2.04 17.47
C GLN A 4 -15.23 2.08 15.97
N GLY A 5 -15.14 3.29 15.40
CA GLY A 5 -14.79 3.50 14.02
C GLY A 5 -13.61 4.48 13.91
N LEU A 6 -12.77 4.30 12.91
CA LEU A 6 -11.66 5.16 12.55
C LEU A 6 -11.72 5.47 11.06
N VAL A 7 -11.51 6.72 10.69
CA VAL A 7 -11.27 7.15 9.32
C VAL A 7 -10.04 8.03 9.31
N ALA A 8 -9.10 7.75 8.44
CA ALA A 8 -7.91 8.55 8.21
C ALA A 8 -7.78 8.86 6.72
N LEU A 9 -7.50 10.11 6.40
CA LEU A 9 -7.28 10.59 5.04
C LEU A 9 -5.97 11.37 5.05
N TYR A 10 -5.15 11.13 4.06
CA TYR A 10 -3.92 11.86 3.83
C TYR A 10 -3.86 12.33 2.39
N SER A 11 -3.50 13.59 2.19
CA SER A 11 -3.15 14.17 0.90
C SER A 11 -1.94 15.07 1.11
N GLY A 12 -0.96 14.97 0.26
CA GLY A 12 0.28 15.72 0.37
C GLY A 12 0.87 16.06 -0.99
N THR A 13 1.59 17.15 -1.01
CA THR A 13 2.40 17.61 -2.12
C THR A 13 3.85 17.58 -1.71
N THR A 14 4.69 17.08 -2.60
CA THR A 14 6.14 17.05 -2.41
C THR A 14 6.77 17.82 -3.56
N ASP A 15 7.55 18.82 -3.20
CA ASP A 15 8.45 19.51 -4.13
C ASP A 15 9.66 18.60 -4.36
N SER A 16 9.99 18.30 -5.59
CA SER A 16 11.12 17.43 -5.91
C SER A 16 12.47 18.04 -5.47
N GLY A 17 12.55 19.36 -5.32
CA GLY A 17 13.76 20.09 -4.92
C GLY A 17 14.98 19.83 -5.83
N LEU A 18 14.81 19.02 -6.85
CA LEU A 18 15.87 18.67 -7.79
C LEU A 18 15.93 19.76 -8.84
N SER A 19 16.96 20.59 -8.73
CA SER A 19 17.38 21.49 -9.79
C SER A 19 17.45 20.71 -11.11
N GLN A 20 16.96 21.31 -12.20
CA GLN A 20 16.95 20.79 -13.57
C GLN A 20 18.37 20.58 -14.18
N THR A 21 19.32 20.19 -13.37
CA THR A 21 20.71 19.94 -13.76
C THR A 21 20.93 18.44 -13.89
N GLY A 22 20.72 17.92 -15.10
CA GLY A 22 21.02 16.52 -15.39
C GLY A 22 20.14 15.93 -16.48
N GLN A 23 20.36 14.67 -16.75
CA GLN A 23 19.60 13.90 -17.76
C GLN A 23 18.18 13.50 -17.25
N LEU A 24 17.91 13.61 -15.95
CA LEU A 24 16.63 13.33 -15.33
C LEU A 24 16.02 14.62 -14.81
N GLN A 25 14.85 14.94 -15.31
CA GLN A 25 14.03 16.06 -14.84
C GLN A 25 12.80 15.48 -14.13
N LEU A 26 12.65 15.78 -12.86
CA LEU A 26 11.45 15.44 -12.10
C LEU A 26 10.49 16.64 -12.10
N PRO A 27 9.17 16.41 -11.94
CA PRO A 27 8.21 17.49 -11.86
C PRO A 27 8.48 18.36 -10.63
N ASP A 28 8.15 19.63 -10.72
CA ASP A 28 8.28 20.55 -9.58
C ASP A 28 7.40 20.09 -8.40
N GLU A 29 6.28 19.47 -8.71
CA GLU A 29 5.29 19.04 -7.72
C GLU A 29 4.83 17.61 -7.97
N ILE A 30 4.87 16.80 -6.92
CA ILE A 30 4.34 15.42 -6.89
C ILE A 30 3.22 15.38 -5.85
N THR A 31 2.01 15.03 -6.28
CA THR A 31 0.91 14.83 -5.34
C THR A 31 0.75 13.37 -4.97
N SER A 32 0.42 13.12 -3.71
CA SER A 32 0.18 11.78 -3.19
C SER A 32 -1.01 11.75 -2.25
N SER A 33 -1.67 10.60 -2.18
CA SER A 33 -2.78 10.36 -1.29
C SER A 33 -2.74 8.97 -0.65
N SER A 34 -3.32 8.84 0.52
CA SER A 34 -3.65 7.57 1.15
C SER A 34 -4.92 7.72 1.98
N TRP A 35 -5.59 6.60 2.23
CA TRP A 35 -6.72 6.60 3.13
C TRP A 35 -6.83 5.27 3.87
N ALA A 36 -7.50 5.31 5.02
CA ALA A 36 -7.80 4.14 5.80
C ALA A 36 -9.12 4.31 6.53
N MET A 37 -9.87 3.23 6.65
CA MET A 37 -11.04 3.12 7.51
C MET A 37 -10.95 1.84 8.33
N GLY A 38 -11.26 1.96 9.61
CA GLY A 38 -11.20 0.87 10.55
C GLY A 38 -12.49 0.80 11.36
N PHE A 39 -12.83 -0.42 11.72
CA PHE A 39 -14.00 -0.74 12.49
C PHE A 39 -13.65 -1.81 13.52
N LYS A 40 -14.00 -1.57 14.77
CA LYS A 40 -13.75 -2.45 15.89
C LYS A 40 -15.06 -2.74 16.64
N ALA A 41 -15.31 -4.00 16.91
CA ALA A 41 -16.40 -4.45 17.78
C ALA A 41 -15.84 -5.24 18.97
N GLU A 42 -16.31 -4.96 20.16
CA GLU A 42 -15.98 -5.70 21.37
C GLU A 42 -17.22 -6.42 21.91
N SER A 43 -17.02 -7.63 22.43
CA SER A 43 -18.08 -8.49 22.96
C SER A 43 -19.19 -8.76 21.95
N LEU A 44 -18.78 -9.15 20.71
CA LEU A 44 -19.70 -9.34 19.60
C LEU A 44 -20.46 -10.67 19.70
N TRP A 45 -19.75 -11.78 19.93
CA TRP A 45 -20.32 -13.13 20.01
C TRP A 45 -20.08 -13.77 21.37
N LEU A 46 -18.92 -13.54 21.95
CA LEU A 46 -18.50 -14.11 23.22
C LEU A 46 -17.99 -12.97 24.11
N GLY A 47 -18.15 -13.11 25.42
CA GLY A 47 -17.65 -12.11 26.35
C GLY A 47 -16.16 -11.87 26.14
N ASN A 48 -15.76 -10.59 26.01
CA ASN A 48 -14.39 -10.13 25.83
C ASN A 48 -13.73 -10.54 24.50
N ASP A 49 -14.50 -10.93 23.49
CA ASP A 49 -13.96 -11.05 22.13
C ASP A 49 -13.84 -9.68 21.45
N GLN A 50 -13.01 -9.63 20.43
CA GLN A 50 -12.75 -8.42 19.64
C GLN A 50 -12.65 -8.78 18.16
N LEU A 51 -13.43 -8.11 17.35
CA LEU A 51 -13.33 -8.13 15.90
C LEU A 51 -12.82 -6.75 15.43
N THR A 52 -11.83 -6.74 14.56
CA THR A 52 -11.38 -5.53 13.88
C THR A 52 -11.39 -5.79 12.39
N VAL A 53 -11.98 -4.87 11.63
CA VAL A 53 -11.95 -4.86 10.16
C VAL A 53 -11.30 -3.54 9.74
N TYR A 54 -10.35 -3.64 8.83
CA TYR A 54 -9.58 -2.50 8.36
C TYR A 54 -9.52 -2.53 6.84
N LEU A 55 -9.84 -1.41 6.21
CA LEU A 55 -9.75 -1.21 4.78
C LEU A 55 -8.87 0.01 4.52
N SER A 56 -7.87 -0.13 3.67
CA SER A 56 -6.93 0.96 3.40
C SER A 56 -6.45 0.97 1.97
N GLN A 57 -6.02 2.16 1.55
CA GLN A 57 -5.20 2.37 0.38
C GLN A 57 -3.86 2.94 0.86
N PRO A 58 -2.75 2.22 0.68
CA PRO A 58 -1.42 2.75 0.95
C PRO A 58 -1.11 4.01 0.15
N LEU A 59 -0.07 4.72 0.54
CA LEU A 59 0.35 5.95 -0.12
C LEU A 59 0.58 5.70 -1.60
N ARG A 60 -0.08 6.50 -2.44
CA ARG A 60 -0.03 6.43 -3.90
C ARG A 60 0.29 7.81 -4.46
N ILE A 61 1.15 7.85 -5.48
CA ILE A 61 1.35 9.05 -6.28
C ILE A 61 0.12 9.23 -7.19
N GLU A 62 -0.55 10.36 -7.09
CA GLU A 62 -1.74 10.69 -7.88
C GLU A 62 -1.40 11.53 -9.11
N SER A 63 -0.30 12.31 -9.06
CA SER A 63 0.18 13.07 -10.20
C SER A 63 1.68 13.32 -10.10
N GLY A 64 2.30 13.41 -11.26
CA GLY A 64 3.71 13.73 -11.46
C GLY A 64 4.17 13.20 -12.81
N ARG A 65 4.84 14.04 -13.61
CA ARG A 65 5.42 13.65 -14.89
C ARG A 65 6.88 14.03 -14.91
N GLY A 66 7.74 13.06 -15.10
CA GLY A 66 9.18 13.29 -15.29
C GLY A 66 9.59 13.23 -16.74
N GLU A 67 10.77 13.74 -17.04
CA GLU A 67 11.42 13.63 -18.33
C GLU A 67 12.84 13.09 -18.17
N LEU A 68 13.20 12.15 -19.03
CA LEU A 68 14.53 11.57 -19.10
C LEU A 68 15.17 11.92 -20.45
N GLN A 69 16.33 12.52 -20.41
CA GLN A 69 17.12 12.83 -21.59
C GLN A 69 18.03 11.65 -21.96
N LEU A 70 17.69 10.97 -23.05
CA LEU A 70 18.44 9.80 -23.53
C LEU A 70 19.32 10.17 -24.72
N ALA A 71 20.55 9.71 -24.70
CA ALA A 71 21.43 9.81 -25.84
C ALA A 71 21.01 8.78 -26.91
N THR A 72 20.50 9.24 -28.04
CA THR A 72 19.97 8.38 -29.12
C THR A 72 20.93 8.20 -30.29
N GLY A 73 22.00 9.01 -30.38
CA GLY A 73 22.95 8.89 -31.48
C GLY A 73 24.05 9.94 -31.45
N ARG A 74 24.75 10.03 -32.55
CA ARG A 74 25.75 11.08 -32.80
C ARG A 74 25.58 11.66 -34.21
N THR A 75 25.79 12.96 -34.32
CA THR A 75 25.89 13.64 -35.62
C THR A 75 27.16 13.22 -36.33
N PRO A 76 27.28 13.49 -37.65
CA PRO A 76 28.54 13.31 -38.39
C PRO A 76 29.72 14.04 -37.74
N ASP A 77 29.47 15.17 -37.09
CA ASP A 77 30.47 15.97 -36.36
C ASP A 77 30.73 15.43 -34.93
N ARG A 78 30.29 14.20 -34.63
CA ARG A 78 30.47 13.49 -33.35
C ARG A 78 29.78 14.13 -32.14
N GLN A 79 28.85 15.06 -32.34
CA GLN A 79 28.03 15.59 -31.25
C GLN A 79 26.96 14.56 -30.84
N VAL A 80 26.69 14.45 -29.55
CA VAL A 80 25.66 13.55 -29.03
C VAL A 80 24.30 14.16 -29.29
N VAL A 81 23.40 13.37 -29.87
CA VAL A 81 21.99 13.71 -30.05
C VAL A 81 21.20 13.13 -28.87
N TYR A 82 20.38 13.96 -28.25
CA TYR A 82 19.52 13.56 -27.12
C TYR A 82 18.07 13.63 -27.52
N GLU A 83 17.29 12.75 -26.96
CA GLU A 83 15.82 12.71 -27.05
C GLU A 83 15.23 12.77 -25.63
N ASN A 84 14.19 13.59 -25.44
CA ASN A 84 13.47 13.67 -24.18
C ASN A 84 12.35 12.65 -24.20
N VAL A 85 12.38 11.74 -23.22
CA VAL A 85 11.34 10.74 -23.01
C VAL A 85 10.57 11.08 -21.73
N ALA A 86 9.30 11.44 -21.89
CA ALA A 86 8.42 11.70 -20.75
C ALA A 86 7.92 10.39 -20.15
N PHE A 87 7.82 10.35 -18.84
CA PHE A 87 7.24 9.22 -18.09
C PHE A 87 6.35 9.71 -16.96
N ASP A 88 5.29 8.95 -16.68
CA ASP A 88 4.38 9.24 -15.58
C ASP A 88 4.89 8.56 -14.31
N LEU A 89 4.89 9.30 -13.18
CA LEU A 89 5.17 8.76 -11.85
C LEU A 89 3.94 8.08 -11.24
N GLN A 90 2.75 8.41 -11.75
CA GLN A 90 1.51 7.82 -11.31
C GLN A 90 1.47 6.33 -11.67
N PRO A 91 1.36 5.42 -10.69
CA PRO A 91 1.19 4.01 -10.97
C PRO A 91 -0.17 3.74 -11.63
N LYS A 92 -0.24 2.76 -12.53
CA LYS A 92 -1.47 2.42 -13.25
C LYS A 92 -2.50 1.68 -12.39
N GLY A 93 -2.04 0.99 -11.35
CA GLY A 93 -2.90 0.28 -10.41
C GLY A 93 -3.20 1.10 -9.17
N ARG A 94 -4.12 0.56 -8.35
CA ARG A 94 -4.51 1.14 -7.06
C ARG A 94 -4.58 0.04 -6.01
N GLU A 95 -3.54 -0.06 -5.20
CA GLU A 95 -3.51 -1.02 -4.11
C GLU A 95 -4.62 -0.75 -3.10
N GLN A 96 -5.33 -1.81 -2.72
CA GLN A 96 -6.32 -1.80 -1.66
C GLN A 96 -6.09 -3.01 -0.76
N GLN A 97 -6.11 -2.78 0.53
CA GLN A 97 -5.88 -3.81 1.55
C GLN A 97 -7.11 -3.93 2.42
N LEU A 98 -7.59 -5.16 2.57
CA LEU A 98 -8.62 -5.52 3.54
C LEU A 98 -8.00 -6.45 4.57
N GLU A 99 -8.07 -6.05 5.84
CA GLU A 99 -7.58 -6.82 6.97
C GLU A 99 -8.73 -7.10 7.94
N ILE A 100 -8.85 -8.35 8.36
CA ILE A 100 -9.84 -8.80 9.35
C ILE A 100 -9.07 -9.50 10.47
N ASN A 101 -9.25 -9.02 11.69
CA ASN A 101 -8.64 -9.60 12.86
C ASN A 101 -9.72 -9.97 13.88
N TYR A 102 -9.68 -11.20 14.35
CA TYR A 102 -10.50 -11.66 15.46
C TYR A 102 -9.60 -12.10 16.59
N ARG A 103 -9.93 -11.69 17.82
CA ARG A 103 -9.21 -12.04 19.03
C ARG A 103 -10.18 -12.36 20.15
N ARG A 104 -9.91 -13.41 20.91
CA ARG A 104 -10.68 -13.74 22.09
C ARG A 104 -9.80 -14.29 23.21
N PRO A 105 -10.16 -14.07 24.49
CA PRO A 105 -9.52 -14.77 25.60
C PRO A 105 -9.89 -16.25 25.54
N TRP A 106 -8.95 -17.10 25.90
CA TRP A 106 -9.14 -18.54 26.05
C TRP A 106 -8.64 -18.95 27.41
N ALA A 107 -9.54 -19.41 28.26
CA ALA A 107 -9.17 -19.94 29.58
C ALA A 107 -8.63 -21.38 29.41
N ILE A 108 -7.33 -21.56 29.68
CA ILE A 108 -6.72 -22.88 29.77
C ILE A 108 -6.27 -23.04 31.22
N THR A 109 -7.07 -23.75 32.03
CA THR A 109 -6.78 -24.05 33.43
C THR A 109 -6.17 -22.87 34.18
N ASN A 110 -5.49 -22.45 34.85
CA ASN A 110 -5.06 -21.25 35.57
C ASN A 110 -4.31 -20.19 34.74
N ASN A 111 -4.10 -20.41 33.44
CA ASN A 111 -3.34 -19.50 32.59
C ASN A 111 -4.23 -18.66 31.68
N LYS A 112 -3.84 -17.40 31.48
CA LYS A 112 -4.48 -16.50 30.53
C LYS A 112 -3.95 -16.79 29.12
N ALA A 113 -4.77 -17.35 28.28
CA ALA A 113 -4.45 -17.56 26.87
C ALA A 113 -5.29 -16.67 25.96
N TRP A 114 -4.76 -16.38 24.78
CA TRP A 114 -5.45 -15.63 23.74
C TRP A 114 -5.41 -16.43 22.45
N PHE A 115 -6.55 -16.56 21.83
CA PHE A 115 -6.69 -17.01 20.46
C PHE A 115 -6.80 -15.79 19.56
N SER A 116 -6.08 -15.76 18.44
CA SER A 116 -6.23 -14.76 17.39
C SER A 116 -6.22 -15.39 16.02
N ALA A 117 -7.08 -14.89 15.15
CA ALA A 117 -7.13 -15.22 13.75
C ALA A 117 -7.10 -13.93 12.93
N SER A 118 -6.29 -13.86 11.89
CA SER A 118 -6.26 -12.75 10.97
C SER A 118 -6.32 -13.24 9.53
N ALA A 119 -6.98 -12.46 8.69
CA ALA A 119 -7.01 -12.63 7.26
C ALA A 119 -6.72 -11.28 6.60
N GLU A 120 -5.87 -11.30 5.59
CA GLU A 120 -5.48 -10.13 4.82
C GLU A 120 -5.69 -10.43 3.33
N TYR A 121 -6.29 -9.49 2.64
CA TYR A 121 -6.44 -9.50 1.20
C TYR A 121 -5.92 -8.20 0.60
N THR A 122 -4.97 -8.30 -0.32
CA THR A 122 -4.41 -7.16 -1.04
C THR A 122 -4.75 -7.24 -2.52
N HIS A 123 -5.40 -6.22 -3.04
CA HIS A 123 -5.69 -6.05 -4.47
C HIS A 123 -4.67 -5.11 -5.09
N GLU A 124 -4.15 -5.45 -6.27
CA GLU A 124 -3.13 -4.71 -7.02
C GLU A 124 -1.93 -4.26 -6.16
N PRO A 125 -1.22 -5.21 -5.52
CA PRO A 125 -0.10 -4.89 -4.62
C PRO A 125 0.95 -4.03 -5.34
N ASN A 126 1.54 -3.10 -4.59
CA ASN A 126 2.49 -2.11 -5.09
C ASN A 126 1.91 -1.19 -6.19
N HIS A 127 0.59 -1.02 -6.21
CA HIS A 127 -0.12 -0.22 -7.22
C HIS A 127 0.10 -0.67 -8.67
N VAL A 128 0.33 -1.96 -8.89
CA VAL A 128 0.54 -2.52 -10.23
C VAL A 128 -0.80 -3.02 -10.78
N ALA A 129 -1.28 -2.38 -11.85
CA ALA A 129 -2.52 -2.80 -12.50
C ALA A 129 -2.40 -4.18 -13.13
N ARG A 130 -3.48 -4.97 -13.03
CA ARG A 130 -3.56 -6.32 -13.56
C ARG A 130 -3.17 -6.47 -15.03
N ASN A 131 -3.43 -5.44 -15.85
CA ASN A 131 -3.18 -5.45 -17.29
C ASN A 131 -1.83 -4.79 -17.69
N ALA A 132 -1.05 -4.32 -16.72
CA ALA A 132 0.19 -3.59 -16.99
C ALA A 132 1.38 -4.49 -17.32
N VAL A 133 1.24 -5.80 -17.19
CA VAL A 133 2.33 -6.74 -17.36
C VAL A 133 2.03 -7.69 -18.51
N ASN A 134 2.77 -7.53 -19.59
CA ASN A 134 2.77 -8.48 -20.70
C ASN A 134 3.13 -9.88 -20.19
N ASN A 135 2.14 -10.79 -20.18
CA ASN A 135 2.24 -12.25 -20.10
C ASN A 135 3.07 -12.90 -18.98
N ARG A 136 3.46 -12.21 -17.95
CA ARG A 136 3.95 -12.85 -16.72
C ARG A 136 2.98 -12.56 -15.61
N THR A 137 2.45 -13.61 -15.01
CA THR A 137 1.55 -13.62 -13.85
C THR A 137 2.20 -12.93 -12.65
N LEU A 138 2.23 -11.60 -12.67
CA LEU A 138 2.33 -10.87 -11.42
C LEU A 138 0.97 -11.01 -10.75
N GLN A 139 0.99 -11.51 -9.55
CA GLN A 139 -0.17 -11.80 -8.75
C GLN A 139 -0.96 -10.50 -8.55
N SER A 140 -2.12 -10.39 -9.20
CA SER A 140 -2.99 -9.20 -9.14
C SER A 140 -3.68 -9.04 -7.79
N SER A 141 -3.57 -10.05 -6.94
CA SER A 141 -4.11 -10.07 -5.58
C SER A 141 -3.35 -11.06 -4.73
N GLN A 142 -3.24 -10.78 -3.45
CA GLN A 142 -2.62 -11.63 -2.45
C GLN A 142 -3.62 -11.87 -1.33
N PHE A 143 -3.65 -13.10 -0.84
CA PHE A 143 -4.44 -13.48 0.33
C PHE A 143 -3.52 -14.17 1.34
N GLU A 144 -3.57 -13.72 2.57
CA GLU A 144 -2.84 -14.31 3.68
C GLU A 144 -3.78 -14.59 4.85
N MET A 145 -3.63 -15.73 5.49
CA MET A 145 -4.34 -16.06 6.72
C MET A 145 -3.35 -16.51 7.78
N ARG A 146 -3.51 -15.99 8.99
CA ARG A 146 -2.68 -16.35 10.15
C ARG A 146 -3.56 -16.75 11.33
N LEU A 147 -3.18 -17.85 11.98
CA LEU A 147 -3.75 -18.28 13.24
C LEU A 147 -2.67 -18.27 14.31
N ARG A 148 -2.98 -17.71 15.45
CA ARG A 148 -2.04 -17.62 16.58
C ARG A 148 -2.72 -17.94 17.89
N ILE A 149 -2.06 -18.77 18.69
CA ILE A 149 -2.40 -18.99 20.09
C ILE A 149 -1.25 -18.45 20.94
N SER A 150 -1.56 -17.59 21.89
CA SER A 150 -0.58 -17.03 22.82
C SER A 150 -1.01 -17.36 24.24
N VAL A 151 -0.10 -17.89 25.04
CA VAL A 151 -0.32 -18.22 26.45
C VAL A 151 0.60 -17.36 27.28
N ALA A 152 0.05 -16.62 28.26
CA ALA A 152 0.85 -15.98 29.28
C ALA A 152 1.18 -17.02 30.35
N ILE A 153 2.45 -17.24 30.62
CA ILE A 153 2.97 -18.07 31.71
C ILE A 153 3.36 -17.09 32.81
N ASP A 154 2.68 -17.13 33.95
CA ASP A 154 3.00 -16.37 35.16
C ASP A 154 4.07 -17.10 35.97
#